data_43354ee97efa3c60b6ca9662d29038a5
#
_entry.id   43354ee97efa3c60b6ca9662d29038a5
#
_cell.length_a   1.000
_cell.length_b   1.000
_cell.length_c   1.000
_cell.angle_alpha   90.00
_cell.angle_beta   90.00
_cell.angle_gamma   90.00
#
_symmetry.space_group_name_H-M   'P 1'
#
loop_
_entity.id
_entity.type
_entity.pdbx_description
1 polymer ?
#
loop_
_entity_poly.entity_id
_entity_poly.type
_entity_poly.pdbx_seq_one_letter_code
_entity_poly.pdbx_strand_id
1 'polypeptide(L)'
;MRIYAVNCDKGRADRLYSAAASLHLDMVLVASPRADSEEVVRRGKACFERGTSYPTGCAATIGHLRALEQFVADGDPLGIIIEDDVRFHRDFVRIVDAMVPYMMRGETDVLSLGYVNIPLGERTWVGTELIIRTVGVSNPWGAQCYMVTRAYAAFLVNMFREDDLSLPYTNHFVTDWVLFDPANGCRRDTLIFPIAIESPDEQTIAGSTNKPNIIEQCALNPADFHL
;
A
#
# COMPACT_ATOMS: atom_id res chain seq x y z
N MET A 1 3.63 13.03 -10.69
CA MET A 1 3.86 11.73 -10.03
C MET A 1 2.73 10.80 -10.43
N ARG A 2 3.04 9.57 -10.74
CA ARG A 2 2.07 8.57 -11.24
C ARG A 2 1.59 7.67 -10.10
N ILE A 3 0.34 7.22 -10.20
CA ILE A 3 -0.29 6.26 -9.29
C ILE A 3 -0.36 4.90 -9.97
N TYR A 4 -0.01 3.85 -9.26
CA TYR A 4 -0.10 2.45 -9.70
C TYR A 4 -1.15 1.75 -8.85
N ALA A 5 -2.29 1.43 -9.45
CA ALA A 5 -3.41 0.82 -8.76
C ALA A 5 -3.40 -0.70 -8.95
N VAL A 6 -3.26 -1.42 -7.85
CA VAL A 6 -3.39 -2.89 -7.82
C VAL A 6 -4.85 -3.23 -7.96
N ASN A 7 -5.22 -3.85 -9.06
CA ASN A 7 -6.61 -4.12 -9.40
C ASN A 7 -6.89 -5.61 -9.55
N CYS A 8 -7.94 -6.06 -8.88
CA CYS A 8 -8.46 -7.42 -8.98
C CYS A 8 -9.92 -7.48 -9.45
N ASP A 9 -10.63 -6.34 -9.53
CA ASP A 9 -12.03 -6.27 -9.94
C ASP A 9 -12.28 -5.13 -10.95
N LYS A 10 -12.92 -5.45 -12.09
CA LYS A 10 -13.17 -4.47 -13.14
C LYS A 10 -14.12 -3.35 -12.71
N GLY A 11 -15.15 -3.66 -11.92
CA GLY A 11 -16.10 -2.66 -11.46
C GLY A 11 -15.46 -1.64 -10.52
N ARG A 12 -14.52 -2.09 -9.68
CA ARG A 12 -13.70 -1.21 -8.83
C ARG A 12 -12.76 -0.34 -9.65
N ALA A 13 -12.15 -0.90 -10.71
CA ALA A 13 -11.31 -0.15 -11.62
C ALA A 13 -12.01 1.05 -12.22
N ASP A 14 -13.24 0.89 -12.71
CA ASP A 14 -14.00 1.97 -13.34
C ASP A 14 -14.32 3.12 -12.35
N ARG A 15 -14.64 2.78 -11.09
CA ARG A 15 -14.83 3.80 -10.03
C ARG A 15 -13.54 4.53 -9.69
N LEU A 16 -12.48 3.78 -9.54
CA LEU A 16 -11.17 4.34 -9.21
C LEU A 16 -10.65 5.27 -10.31
N TYR A 17 -10.87 4.92 -11.59
CA TYR A 17 -10.58 5.81 -12.72
C TYR A 17 -11.38 7.11 -12.64
N SER A 18 -12.66 7.04 -12.31
CA SER A 18 -13.50 8.23 -12.17
C SER A 18 -13.00 9.13 -11.04
N ALA A 19 -12.65 8.55 -9.89
CA ALA A 19 -12.08 9.28 -8.76
C ALA A 19 -10.72 9.91 -9.10
N ALA A 20 -9.82 9.16 -9.73
CA ALA A 20 -8.52 9.64 -10.15
C ALA A 20 -8.64 10.79 -11.18
N ALA A 21 -9.55 10.66 -12.14
CA ALA A 21 -9.82 11.71 -13.14
C ALA A 21 -10.33 13.00 -12.49
N SER A 22 -11.20 12.91 -11.49
CA SER A 22 -11.72 14.09 -10.77
C SER A 22 -10.63 14.84 -10.01
N LEU A 23 -9.56 14.16 -9.61
CA LEU A 23 -8.38 14.71 -8.95
C LEU A 23 -7.22 15.00 -9.92
N HIS A 24 -7.43 14.84 -11.22
CA HIS A 24 -6.40 15.00 -12.27
C HIS A 24 -5.14 14.13 -12.03
N LEU A 25 -5.33 12.91 -11.52
CA LEU A 25 -4.26 11.97 -11.24
C LEU A 25 -3.97 11.11 -12.48
N ASP A 26 -2.68 10.96 -12.81
CA ASP A 26 -2.21 9.99 -13.81
C ASP A 26 -2.11 8.61 -13.15
N MET A 27 -2.95 7.66 -13.58
CA MET A 27 -3.07 6.35 -12.97
C MET A 27 -2.88 5.21 -13.96
N VAL A 28 -2.10 4.22 -13.54
CA VAL A 28 -1.88 2.95 -14.23
C VAL A 28 -2.54 1.83 -13.45
N LEU A 29 -3.41 1.05 -14.09
CA LEU A 29 -3.93 -0.18 -13.50
C LEU A 29 -2.94 -1.33 -13.68
N VAL A 30 -2.65 -2.00 -12.59
CA VAL A 30 -1.79 -3.19 -12.56
C VAL A 30 -2.62 -4.38 -12.10
N ALA A 31 -2.76 -5.38 -12.98
CA ALA A 31 -3.55 -6.56 -12.68
C ALA A 31 -2.94 -7.40 -11.57
N SER A 32 -3.69 -7.62 -10.50
CA SER A 32 -3.39 -8.64 -9.49
C SER A 32 -3.77 -10.02 -10.04
N PRO A 33 -3.00 -11.07 -9.75
CA PRO A 33 -3.41 -12.42 -10.12
C PRO A 33 -4.61 -12.87 -9.28
N ARG A 34 -5.42 -13.77 -9.82
CA ARG A 34 -6.49 -14.40 -9.04
C ARG A 34 -5.88 -15.33 -7.98
N ALA A 35 -6.52 -15.44 -6.82
CA ALA A 35 -6.07 -16.28 -5.72
C ALA A 35 -5.96 -17.78 -6.09
N ASP A 36 -6.77 -18.24 -7.06
CA ASP A 36 -6.78 -19.62 -7.58
C ASP A 36 -5.86 -19.81 -8.80
N SER A 37 -5.09 -18.81 -9.20
CA SER A 37 -4.20 -18.89 -10.36
C SER A 37 -3.01 -19.82 -10.10
N GLU A 38 -2.50 -20.43 -11.18
CA GLU A 38 -1.30 -21.27 -11.12
C GLU A 38 -0.09 -20.51 -10.56
N GLU A 39 0.05 -19.24 -10.89
CA GLU A 39 1.11 -18.39 -10.36
C GLU A 39 1.05 -18.26 -8.84
N VAL A 40 -0.13 -17.95 -8.28
CA VAL A 40 -0.32 -17.83 -6.83
C VAL A 40 -0.06 -19.16 -6.13
N VAL A 41 -0.57 -20.26 -6.68
CA VAL A 41 -0.36 -21.61 -6.13
C VAL A 41 1.14 -21.96 -6.13
N ARG A 42 1.82 -21.73 -7.24
CA ARG A 42 3.25 -22.03 -7.40
C ARG A 42 4.12 -21.16 -6.47
N ARG A 43 3.95 -19.84 -6.52
CA ARG A 43 4.76 -18.89 -5.73
C ARG A 43 4.46 -18.95 -4.24
N GLY A 44 3.21 -19.17 -3.85
CA GLY A 44 2.78 -19.26 -2.46
C GLY A 44 2.95 -20.63 -1.80
N LYS A 45 3.36 -21.68 -2.54
CA LYS A 45 3.38 -23.07 -2.07
C LYS A 45 4.04 -23.23 -0.69
N ALA A 46 5.27 -22.77 -0.55
CA ALA A 46 6.01 -22.92 0.69
C ALA A 46 5.38 -22.15 1.89
N CYS A 47 4.71 -21.02 1.61
CA CYS A 47 3.98 -20.25 2.62
C CYS A 47 2.69 -20.95 3.03
N PHE A 48 1.99 -21.56 2.07
CA PHE A 48 0.75 -22.33 2.36
C PHE A 48 1.05 -23.58 3.17
N GLU A 49 2.10 -24.32 2.81
CA GLU A 49 2.55 -25.51 3.55
C GLU A 49 2.95 -25.21 5.01
N ARG A 50 3.48 -24.01 5.27
CA ARG A 50 3.83 -23.54 6.62
C ARG A 50 2.69 -22.83 7.36
N GLY A 51 1.57 -22.56 6.69
CA GLY A 51 0.47 -21.78 7.27
C GLY A 51 0.82 -20.31 7.53
N THR A 52 1.81 -19.76 6.80
CA THR A 52 2.28 -18.37 6.95
C THR A 52 1.64 -17.40 5.98
N SER A 53 0.81 -17.90 5.07
CA SER A 53 0.00 -17.10 4.13
C SER A 53 -1.22 -17.88 3.68
N TYR A 54 -2.09 -17.18 2.95
CA TYR A 54 -3.29 -17.71 2.31
C TYR A 54 -3.38 -17.19 0.87
N PRO A 55 -4.12 -17.85 -0.04
CA PRO A 55 -4.09 -17.53 -1.47
C PRO A 55 -4.44 -16.08 -1.81
N THR A 56 -5.43 -15.47 -1.15
CA THR A 56 -5.80 -14.06 -1.37
C THR A 56 -4.70 -13.09 -0.91
N GLY A 57 -4.07 -13.34 0.24
CA GLY A 57 -2.94 -12.55 0.71
C GLY A 57 -1.73 -12.65 -0.20
N CYS A 58 -1.44 -13.85 -0.71
CA CYS A 58 -0.37 -14.07 -1.69
C CYS A 58 -0.67 -13.34 -3.02
N ALA A 59 -1.92 -13.43 -3.50
CA ALA A 59 -2.35 -12.73 -4.71
C ALA A 59 -2.20 -11.21 -4.59
N ALA A 60 -2.63 -10.62 -3.47
CA ALA A 60 -2.45 -9.20 -3.19
C ALA A 60 -0.96 -8.81 -3.19
N THR A 61 -0.12 -9.58 -2.49
CA THR A 61 1.33 -9.33 -2.45
C THR A 61 1.96 -9.36 -3.84
N ILE A 62 1.61 -10.33 -4.67
CA ILE A 62 2.09 -10.41 -6.06
C ILE A 62 1.59 -9.19 -6.86
N GLY A 63 0.35 -8.76 -6.65
CA GLY A 63 -0.19 -7.54 -7.27
C GLY A 63 0.63 -6.31 -6.93
N HIS A 64 0.97 -6.11 -5.65
CA HIS A 64 1.83 -5.01 -5.21
C HIS A 64 3.24 -5.09 -5.79
N LEU A 65 3.84 -6.28 -5.82
CA LEU A 65 5.16 -6.46 -6.44
C LEU A 65 5.17 -6.10 -7.93
N ARG A 66 4.13 -6.46 -8.68
CA ARG A 66 3.96 -6.06 -10.08
C ARG A 66 3.81 -4.54 -10.24
N ALA A 67 3.08 -3.88 -9.32
CA ALA A 67 2.94 -2.43 -9.32
C ALA A 67 4.28 -1.74 -9.05
N LEU A 68 5.08 -2.27 -8.12
CA LEU A 68 6.44 -1.79 -7.86
C LEU A 68 7.36 -2.04 -9.06
N GLU A 69 7.26 -3.18 -9.73
CA GLU A 69 8.03 -3.49 -10.94
C GLU A 69 7.73 -2.51 -12.07
N GLN A 70 6.45 -2.23 -12.32
CA GLN A 70 6.03 -1.23 -13.31
C GLN A 70 6.55 0.17 -12.95
N PHE A 71 6.42 0.57 -11.69
CA PHE A 71 6.93 1.85 -11.19
C PHE A 71 8.45 1.98 -11.40
N VAL A 72 9.22 0.93 -11.07
CA VAL A 72 10.68 0.92 -11.28
C VAL A 72 11.02 1.06 -12.76
N ALA A 73 10.28 0.38 -13.64
CA ALA A 73 10.47 0.43 -15.08
C ALA A 73 10.16 1.82 -15.68
N ASP A 74 9.16 2.52 -15.16
CA ASP A 74 8.78 3.87 -15.59
C ASP A 74 9.84 4.94 -15.22
N GLY A 75 10.66 4.68 -14.20
CA GLY A 75 11.86 5.49 -13.92
C GLY A 75 11.66 6.71 -13.04
N ASP A 76 10.45 7.01 -12.58
CA ASP A 76 10.18 8.11 -11.65
C ASP A 76 10.89 7.90 -10.30
N PRO A 77 11.34 8.95 -9.59
CA PRO A 77 12.01 8.82 -8.31
C PRO A 77 11.09 8.38 -7.17
N LEU A 78 9.80 8.76 -7.25
CA LEU A 78 8.74 8.43 -6.30
C LEU A 78 7.51 7.92 -7.05
N GLY A 79 6.85 6.91 -6.50
CA GLY A 79 5.57 6.39 -6.98
C GLY A 79 4.56 6.27 -5.85
N ILE A 80 3.28 6.28 -6.18
CA ILE A 80 2.19 5.97 -5.25
C ILE A 80 1.59 4.64 -5.69
N ILE A 81 1.49 3.71 -4.74
CA ILE A 81 0.83 2.43 -4.95
C ILE A 81 -0.47 2.43 -4.14
N ILE A 82 -1.56 1.97 -4.74
CA ILE A 82 -2.88 1.91 -4.11
C ILE A 82 -3.59 0.58 -4.39
N GLU A 83 -4.51 0.19 -3.53
CA GLU A 83 -5.49 -0.88 -3.80
C GLU A 83 -6.73 -0.32 -4.53
N ASP A 84 -7.53 -1.18 -5.14
CA ASP A 84 -8.66 -0.79 -5.99
C ASP A 84 -9.94 -0.41 -5.23
N ASP A 85 -9.94 -0.52 -3.90
CA ASP A 85 -11.04 -0.15 -3.01
C ASP A 85 -10.79 1.16 -2.21
N VAL A 86 -9.83 1.96 -2.65
CA VAL A 86 -9.45 3.21 -1.99
C VAL A 86 -10.37 4.36 -2.37
N ARG A 87 -10.72 5.19 -1.38
CA ARG A 87 -11.30 6.54 -1.52
C ARG A 87 -10.28 7.58 -1.15
N PHE A 88 -10.15 8.62 -1.98
CA PHE A 88 -9.22 9.72 -1.77
C PHE A 88 -9.83 10.85 -0.99
N HIS A 89 -9.07 11.42 -0.05
CA HIS A 89 -9.43 12.69 0.57
C HIS A 89 -9.39 13.83 -0.47
N ARG A 90 -10.28 14.81 -0.34
CA ARG A 90 -10.34 15.98 -1.26
C ARG A 90 -9.00 16.74 -1.38
N ASP A 91 -8.19 16.74 -0.33
CA ASP A 91 -6.87 17.36 -0.31
C ASP A 91 -5.73 16.41 -0.70
N PHE A 92 -6.03 15.23 -1.25
CA PHE A 92 -5.05 14.20 -1.54
C PHE A 92 -3.84 14.74 -2.32
N VAL A 93 -4.11 15.41 -3.45
CA VAL A 93 -3.04 15.97 -4.32
C VAL A 93 -2.19 16.98 -3.57
N ARG A 94 -2.83 17.94 -2.88
CA ARG A 94 -2.13 18.98 -2.11
C ARG A 94 -1.19 18.40 -1.06
N ILE A 95 -1.67 17.39 -0.29
CA ILE A 95 -0.88 16.76 0.77
C ILE A 95 0.25 15.93 0.18
N VAL A 96 -0.03 15.15 -0.86
CA VAL A 96 0.98 14.38 -1.58
C VAL A 96 2.10 15.29 -2.09
N ASP A 97 1.76 16.42 -2.76
CA ASP A 97 2.75 17.37 -3.27
C ASP A 97 3.59 17.99 -2.13
N ALA A 98 2.97 18.27 -0.99
CA ALA A 98 3.68 18.76 0.20
C ALA A 98 4.66 17.71 0.77
N MET A 99 4.39 16.42 0.59
CA MET A 99 5.26 15.33 1.07
C MET A 99 6.39 14.95 0.12
N VAL A 100 6.32 15.32 -1.17
CA VAL A 100 7.38 15.01 -2.15
C VAL A 100 8.76 15.50 -1.69
N PRO A 101 8.96 16.76 -1.27
CA PRO A 101 10.28 17.22 -0.79
C PRO A 101 10.78 16.44 0.43
N TYR A 102 9.88 15.99 1.29
CA TYR A 102 10.21 15.15 2.44
C TYR A 102 10.77 13.79 2.01
N MET A 103 10.06 13.09 1.15
CA MET A 103 10.49 11.79 0.62
C MET A 103 11.80 11.88 -0.17
N MET A 104 11.99 12.98 -0.91
CA MET A 104 13.21 13.20 -1.72
C MET A 104 14.47 13.44 -0.87
N ARG A 105 14.36 13.70 0.45
CA ARG A 105 15.53 13.78 1.33
C ARG A 105 16.19 12.41 1.57
N GLY A 106 15.48 11.33 1.26
CA GLY A 106 16.01 9.96 1.37
C GLY A 106 16.14 9.45 2.81
N GLU A 107 15.46 10.07 3.77
CA GLU A 107 15.40 9.60 5.17
C GLU A 107 14.33 8.51 5.37
N THR A 108 13.34 8.47 4.48
CA THR A 108 12.17 7.58 4.50
C THR A 108 12.07 6.83 3.18
N ASP A 109 11.83 5.54 3.22
CA ASP A 109 11.67 4.68 2.05
C ASP A 109 10.20 4.58 1.63
N VAL A 110 9.30 4.57 2.63
CA VAL A 110 7.85 4.45 2.45
C VAL A 110 7.13 5.45 3.34
N LEU A 111 6.20 6.21 2.76
CA LEU A 111 5.24 7.03 3.49
C LEU A 111 3.83 6.45 3.31
N SER A 112 3.25 5.90 4.37
CA SER A 112 1.86 5.43 4.34
C SER A 112 0.91 6.62 4.32
N LEU A 113 0.06 6.65 3.31
CA LEU A 113 -0.96 7.67 3.05
C LEU A 113 -2.35 7.20 3.51
N GLY A 114 -2.52 5.89 3.64
CA GLY A 114 -3.66 5.21 4.19
C GLY A 114 -3.25 3.99 5.01
N TYR A 115 -4.03 3.63 6.01
CA TYR A 115 -3.76 2.50 6.90
C TYR A 115 -5.06 2.02 7.59
N VAL A 116 -5.03 0.81 8.11
CA VAL A 116 -6.17 0.17 8.81
C VAL A 116 -6.13 0.48 10.31
N ASN A 117 -4.95 0.53 10.90
CA ASN A 117 -4.75 0.83 12.32
C ASN A 117 -3.79 1.99 12.50
N ILE A 118 -4.08 2.88 13.45
CA ILE A 118 -3.19 4.00 13.79
C ILE A 118 -1.84 3.44 14.25
N PRO A 119 -0.73 3.73 13.56
CA PRO A 119 0.57 3.25 13.96
C PRO A 119 1.05 3.93 15.24
N LEU A 120 1.85 3.20 16.02
CA LEU A 120 2.55 3.74 17.17
C LEU A 120 3.93 4.23 16.72
N GLY A 121 4.36 5.38 17.24
CA GLY A 121 5.66 5.94 16.91
C GLY A 121 5.84 7.38 17.40
N GLU A 122 6.98 7.94 17.10
CA GLU A 122 7.29 9.33 17.40
C GLU A 122 6.56 10.26 16.40
N ARG A 123 5.88 11.27 16.94
CA ARG A 123 5.16 12.26 16.13
C ARG A 123 6.08 13.43 15.79
N THR A 124 6.12 13.82 14.54
CA THR A 124 6.89 14.98 14.07
C THR A 124 6.14 15.74 12.98
N TRP A 125 6.38 17.04 12.90
CA TRP A 125 5.80 17.90 11.87
C TRP A 125 6.70 17.94 10.63
N VAL A 126 6.09 17.79 9.46
CA VAL A 126 6.71 17.99 8.15
C VAL A 126 5.88 19.02 7.41
N GLY A 127 6.33 20.26 7.40
CA GLY A 127 5.52 21.38 6.92
C GLY A 127 4.25 21.53 7.75
N THR A 128 3.09 21.38 7.11
CA THR A 128 1.77 21.42 7.76
C THR A 128 1.24 20.03 8.14
N GLU A 129 1.93 18.98 7.75
CA GLU A 129 1.47 17.60 7.95
C GLU A 129 2.15 16.97 9.17
N LEU A 130 1.37 16.26 9.97
CA LEU A 130 1.86 15.49 11.11
C LEU A 130 2.08 14.05 10.68
N ILE A 131 3.30 13.59 10.85
CA ILE A 131 3.68 12.20 10.55
C ILE A 131 4.05 11.45 11.83
N ILE A 132 3.95 10.13 11.75
CA ILE A 132 4.46 9.20 12.77
C ILE A 132 5.67 8.49 12.17
N ARG A 133 6.84 8.67 12.77
CA ARG A 133 8.02 7.87 12.48
C ARG A 133 7.90 6.53 13.14
N THR A 134 7.87 5.50 12.33
CA THR A 134 7.73 4.13 12.79
C THR A 134 9.12 3.53 13.02
N VAL A 135 9.64 3.65 14.22
CA VAL A 135 10.92 3.05 14.59
C VAL A 135 10.68 1.65 15.14
N GLY A 136 11.07 0.62 14.40
CA GLY A 136 11.10 -0.77 14.88
C GLY A 136 9.73 -1.38 15.23
N VAL A 137 8.66 -0.93 14.59
CA VAL A 137 7.30 -1.33 14.98
C VAL A 137 6.86 -2.62 14.30
N SER A 138 6.38 -3.51 15.13
CA SER A 138 5.90 -4.85 14.82
C SER A 138 4.49 -4.94 14.23
N ASN A 139 3.86 -3.84 13.77
CA ASN A 139 2.47 -3.89 13.29
C ASN A 139 2.25 -3.02 12.05
N PRO A 140 2.65 -3.50 10.86
CA PRO A 140 2.64 -2.72 9.62
C PRO A 140 1.30 -2.70 8.87
N TRP A 141 0.16 -2.80 9.53
CA TRP A 141 -1.14 -2.90 8.88
C TRP A 141 -1.49 -1.69 8.00
N GLY A 142 -1.85 -1.95 6.75
CA GLY A 142 -2.40 -1.00 5.82
C GLY A 142 -1.51 -0.69 4.61
N ALA A 143 -1.54 -1.56 3.60
CA ALA A 143 -0.89 -1.32 2.31
C ALA A 143 -1.82 -0.66 1.28
N GLN A 144 -3.01 -0.22 1.68
CA GLN A 144 -4.03 0.28 0.76
C GLN A 144 -3.61 1.55 0.00
N CYS A 145 -2.74 2.38 0.58
CA CYS A 145 -2.17 3.54 -0.12
C CYS A 145 -0.84 3.96 0.50
N TYR A 146 0.22 4.01 -0.31
CA TYR A 146 1.53 4.45 0.16
C TYR A 146 2.35 5.09 -0.97
N MET A 147 3.19 6.05 -0.59
CA MET A 147 4.25 6.59 -1.44
C MET A 147 5.54 5.84 -1.17
N VAL A 148 6.31 5.53 -2.21
CA VAL A 148 7.53 4.72 -2.11
C VAL A 148 8.64 5.31 -2.97
N THR A 149 9.90 5.20 -2.48
CA THR A 149 11.08 5.56 -3.26
C THR A 149 11.40 4.48 -4.29
N ARG A 150 11.91 4.87 -5.47
CA ARG A 150 12.32 3.91 -6.50
C ARG A 150 13.43 2.97 -6.01
N ALA A 151 14.34 3.46 -5.17
CA ALA A 151 15.42 2.63 -4.63
C ALA A 151 14.87 1.47 -3.80
N TYR A 152 13.91 1.76 -2.91
CA TYR A 152 13.30 0.71 -2.07
C TYR A 152 12.39 -0.21 -2.89
N ALA A 153 11.62 0.33 -3.83
CA ALA A 153 10.84 -0.48 -4.75
C ALA A 153 11.70 -1.48 -5.54
N ALA A 154 12.83 -1.01 -6.10
CA ALA A 154 13.77 -1.86 -6.82
C ALA A 154 14.39 -2.94 -5.91
N PHE A 155 14.69 -2.60 -4.66
CA PHE A 155 15.16 -3.57 -3.66
C PHE A 155 14.13 -4.68 -3.43
N LEU A 156 12.86 -4.34 -3.19
CA LEU A 156 11.78 -5.33 -3.01
C LEU A 156 11.56 -6.18 -4.26
N VAL A 157 11.51 -5.58 -5.43
CA VAL A 157 11.37 -6.30 -6.71
C VAL A 157 12.50 -7.31 -6.90
N ASN A 158 13.75 -6.93 -6.60
CA ASN A 158 14.88 -7.83 -6.71
C ASN A 158 14.85 -8.95 -5.66
N MET A 159 14.44 -8.63 -4.42
CA MET A 159 14.33 -9.59 -3.32
C MET A 159 13.32 -10.70 -3.64
N PHE A 160 12.20 -10.34 -4.28
CA PHE A 160 11.10 -11.25 -4.58
C PHE A 160 11.03 -11.71 -6.03
N ARG A 161 12.11 -11.52 -6.79
CA ARG A 161 12.17 -11.88 -8.22
C ARG A 161 12.08 -13.39 -8.45
N GLU A 162 12.61 -14.19 -7.53
CA GLU A 162 12.60 -15.64 -7.64
C GLU A 162 11.21 -16.20 -7.31
N ASP A 163 10.92 -17.37 -7.87
CA ASP A 163 9.60 -18.00 -7.79
C ASP A 163 9.20 -18.44 -6.38
N ASP A 164 10.15 -18.54 -5.47
CA ASP A 164 9.91 -18.90 -4.08
C ASP A 164 9.77 -17.64 -3.22
N LEU A 165 8.54 -17.33 -2.85
CA LEU A 165 8.21 -16.25 -1.91
C LEU A 165 8.50 -16.63 -0.44
N SER A 166 9.16 -17.77 -0.20
CA SER A 166 9.51 -18.24 1.13
C SER A 166 10.74 -17.51 1.66
N LEU A 167 10.59 -16.27 2.09
CA LEU A 167 11.66 -15.59 2.79
C LEU A 167 11.84 -16.15 4.19
N PRO A 168 13.09 -16.36 4.64
CA PRO A 168 13.36 -16.82 5.99
C PRO A 168 13.00 -15.79 7.07
N TYR A 169 12.64 -14.56 6.68
CA TYR A 169 12.46 -13.42 7.58
C TYR A 169 11.01 -13.10 7.94
N THR A 170 10.03 -13.58 7.16
CA THR A 170 8.64 -13.25 7.43
C THR A 170 7.89 -14.46 7.99
N ASN A 171 7.37 -14.32 9.21
CA ASN A 171 6.45 -15.31 9.76
C ASN A 171 5.10 -15.30 9.03
N HIS A 172 4.82 -14.23 8.24
CA HIS A 172 3.58 -14.06 7.49
C HIS A 172 3.86 -13.46 6.11
N PHE A 173 3.50 -14.19 5.04
CA PHE A 173 3.59 -13.66 3.68
C PHE A 173 2.26 -12.99 3.32
N VAL A 174 2.06 -11.79 3.82
CA VAL A 174 0.99 -10.86 3.45
C VAL A 174 1.60 -9.51 3.10
N THR A 175 0.91 -8.73 2.29
CA THR A 175 1.44 -7.52 1.66
C THR A 175 2.11 -6.58 2.64
N ASP A 176 1.43 -6.24 3.74
CA ASP A 176 1.93 -5.29 4.74
C ASP A 176 3.26 -5.72 5.37
N TRP A 177 3.38 -7.00 5.72
CA TRP A 177 4.58 -7.56 6.32
C TRP A 177 5.73 -7.64 5.33
N VAL A 178 5.44 -7.99 4.08
CA VAL A 178 6.45 -8.06 3.01
C VAL A 178 7.00 -6.68 2.69
N LEU A 179 6.11 -5.70 2.52
CA LEU A 179 6.49 -4.36 2.08
C LEU A 179 7.14 -3.52 3.18
N PHE A 180 6.69 -3.68 4.43
CA PHE A 180 7.00 -2.74 5.50
C PHE A 180 7.75 -3.36 6.67
N ASP A 181 8.21 -4.61 6.56
CA ASP A 181 8.95 -5.27 7.63
C ASP A 181 10.28 -4.53 7.90
N PRO A 182 10.51 -4.04 9.13
CA PRO A 182 11.78 -3.43 9.51
C PRO A 182 12.98 -4.36 9.31
N ALA A 183 12.78 -5.68 9.33
CA ALA A 183 13.83 -6.66 9.02
C ALA A 183 14.37 -6.54 7.59
N ASN A 184 13.58 -5.99 6.65
CA ASN A 184 13.99 -5.64 5.30
C ASN A 184 14.75 -4.30 5.23
N GLY A 185 15.00 -3.65 6.37
CA GLY A 185 15.61 -2.33 6.43
C GLY A 185 14.68 -1.18 6.04
N CYS A 186 13.37 -1.42 5.93
CA CYS A 186 12.38 -0.42 5.57
C CYS A 186 12.33 0.72 6.61
N ARG A 187 12.54 1.94 6.16
CA ARG A 187 12.29 3.16 6.93
C ARG A 187 10.90 3.67 6.54
N ARG A 188 9.94 3.41 7.39
CA ARG A 188 8.54 3.77 7.16
C ARG A 188 8.12 4.92 8.04
N ASP A 189 7.48 5.90 7.43
CA ASP A 189 6.71 6.93 8.12
C ASP A 189 5.23 6.84 7.70
N THR A 190 4.35 7.45 8.48
CA THR A 190 2.90 7.39 8.25
C THR A 190 2.29 8.75 8.52
N LEU A 191 1.43 9.23 7.64
CA LEU A 191 0.58 10.39 7.93
C LEU A 191 -0.33 10.07 9.12
N ILE A 192 -0.45 10.98 10.09
CA ILE A 192 -1.32 10.74 11.26
C ILE A 192 -2.80 10.78 10.88
N PHE A 193 -3.14 11.56 9.85
CA PHE A 193 -4.47 11.58 9.26
C PHE A 193 -4.39 10.92 7.88
N PRO A 194 -5.05 9.77 7.68
CA PRO A 194 -5.02 9.11 6.39
C PRO A 194 -5.73 9.99 5.35
N ILE A 195 -5.12 10.10 4.18
CA ILE A 195 -5.70 10.80 3.02
C ILE A 195 -6.22 9.84 1.96
N ALA A 196 -6.14 8.56 2.26
CA ALA A 196 -6.73 7.47 1.51
C ALA A 196 -7.29 6.44 2.49
N ILE A 197 -8.52 6.03 2.30
CA ILE A 197 -9.20 5.05 3.16
C ILE A 197 -9.81 3.94 2.31
N GLU A 198 -9.98 2.76 2.88
CA GLU A 198 -10.78 1.71 2.23
C GLU A 198 -12.24 2.13 2.15
N SER A 199 -12.90 1.82 1.05
CA SER A 199 -14.32 2.07 0.87
C SER A 199 -15.12 1.29 1.92
N PRO A 200 -15.94 1.94 2.77
CA PRO A 200 -16.74 1.26 3.79
C PRO A 200 -17.82 0.37 3.18
N ASP A 201 -18.24 0.65 1.95
CA ASP A 201 -19.34 -0.05 1.27
C ASP A 201 -18.84 -1.29 0.51
N GLU A 202 -17.53 -1.52 0.46
CA GLU A 202 -16.95 -2.64 -0.26
C GLU A 202 -16.47 -3.74 0.69
N GLN A 203 -16.93 -4.96 0.42
CA GLN A 203 -16.38 -6.13 1.12
C GLN A 203 -14.93 -6.33 0.66
N THR A 204 -14.02 -6.50 1.61
CA THR A 204 -12.68 -6.95 1.26
C THR A 204 -12.74 -8.33 0.62
N ILE A 205 -11.90 -8.54 -0.38
CA ILE A 205 -11.73 -9.87 -1.01
C ILE A 205 -11.31 -10.93 0.03
N ALA A 206 -10.64 -10.50 1.10
CA ALA A 206 -10.27 -11.35 2.23
C ALA A 206 -11.44 -11.74 3.15
N GLY A 207 -12.66 -11.20 2.94
CA GLY A 207 -13.86 -11.57 3.69
C GLY A 207 -13.89 -11.11 5.15
N SER A 208 -12.98 -10.23 5.59
CA SER A 208 -12.99 -9.72 6.96
C SER A 208 -14.08 -8.66 7.13
N THR A 209 -15.08 -8.97 7.95
CA THR A 209 -16.17 -8.06 8.30
C THR A 209 -15.87 -7.14 9.49
N ASN A 210 -14.75 -7.36 10.19
CA ASN A 210 -14.36 -6.64 11.40
C ASN A 210 -13.18 -5.70 11.14
N LYS A 211 -13.30 -4.80 10.15
CA LYS A 211 -12.30 -3.75 9.98
C LYS A 211 -12.46 -2.70 11.07
N PRO A 212 -11.38 -2.27 11.72
CA PRO A 212 -11.42 -1.07 12.56
C PRO A 212 -11.93 0.09 11.70
N ASN A 213 -12.93 0.81 12.17
CA ASN A 213 -13.44 1.97 11.46
C ASN A 213 -12.44 3.13 11.61
N ILE A 214 -11.53 3.26 10.67
CA ILE A 214 -10.50 4.31 10.69
C ILE A 214 -11.11 5.71 10.68
N ILE A 215 -12.30 5.86 10.08
CA ILE A 215 -13.05 7.12 10.07
C ILE A 215 -13.37 7.54 11.50
N GLU A 216 -13.89 6.62 12.32
CA GLU A 216 -14.19 6.88 13.73
C GLU A 216 -12.93 7.07 14.57
N GLN A 217 -11.92 6.21 14.38
CA GLN A 217 -10.66 6.28 15.14
C GLN A 217 -9.93 7.60 14.96
N CYS A 218 -9.95 8.17 13.75
CA CYS A 218 -9.30 9.43 13.44
C CYS A 218 -10.25 10.63 13.46
N ALA A 219 -11.53 10.44 13.84
CA ALA A 219 -12.57 11.46 13.81
C ALA A 219 -12.67 12.17 12.44
N LEU A 220 -12.53 11.41 11.37
CA LEU A 220 -12.58 11.91 10.00
C LEU A 220 -14.02 12.23 9.59
N ASN A 221 -14.18 13.23 8.74
CA ASN A 221 -15.46 13.49 8.10
C ASN A 221 -15.58 12.66 6.81
N PRO A 222 -16.51 11.71 6.70
CA PRO A 222 -16.67 10.88 5.50
C PRO A 222 -16.90 11.68 4.22
N ALA A 223 -17.52 12.87 4.33
CA ALA A 223 -17.78 13.74 3.19
C ALA A 223 -16.51 14.34 2.56
N ASP A 224 -15.37 14.26 3.24
CA ASP A 224 -14.10 14.73 2.71
C ASP A 224 -13.43 13.69 1.79
N PHE A 225 -13.99 12.48 1.68
CA PHE A 225 -13.47 11.41 0.84
C PHE A 225 -14.34 11.18 -0.39
N HIS A 226 -13.73 11.29 -1.56
CA HIS A 226 -14.38 11.06 -2.85
C HIS A 226 -14.37 9.57 -3.21
N LEU A 227 -15.46 9.15 -3.86
CA LEU A 227 -15.61 7.83 -4.45
C LEU A 227 -14.80 7.72 -5.73
#